data_7052f465454401c453efd2f5574501e7
#
_entry.id   7052f465454401c453efd2f5574501e7
#
_cell.length_a   1.000
_cell.length_b   1.000
_cell.length_c   1.000
_cell.angle_alpha   90.00
_cell.angle_beta   90.00
_cell.angle_gamma   90.00
#
_symmetry.space_group_name_H-M   'P 1'
#
loop_
_entity.id
_entity.type
_entity.pdbx_description
1 polymer ?
#
loop_
_entity_poly.entity_id
_entity_poly.type
_entity_poly.pdbx_seq_one_letter_code
_entity_poly.pdbx_strand_id
1 'polypeptide(L)'
;KGEAGNGIRLSASSAAAGVTATATAMTGGAADPDLTPALAAVANAGHHIITSPFARQESLLALREHLEFVSGPLEQRGAIGVFGHPGTLATGTQLAGQINSGRISGAWYPGSRALPCEIAAGYAAVLASEEDPARPLNTLEIKGLDITDPTDWSGRTEQEAALHGGLTPLEVGPGRRVQIVRAVTTYLKDPQGIDDPALLDLTTIRTLDYVRKACRDRISLRFPREKLSERTPPKVRSELLDVLVKLEELEIVEAVEANKTSLIVERDSQDVNRLNARIPTDVVNGLHVFAGRIDLLL
;
A
#
# COMPACT_ATOMS: atom_id res chain seq x y z
N LYS A 1 16.40 -20.44 -0.40
CA LYS A 1 16.62 -21.15 0.87
C LYS A 1 16.69 -20.17 2.05
N GLY A 2 15.65 -19.43 2.35
CA GLY A 2 15.55 -18.56 3.51
C GLY A 2 14.79 -19.23 4.67
N GLU A 3 14.60 -18.52 5.78
CA GLU A 3 13.82 -19.02 6.92
C GLU A 3 12.36 -19.34 6.57
N ALA A 4 11.76 -18.65 5.60
CA ALA A 4 10.43 -18.96 5.09
C ALA A 4 10.31 -20.41 4.60
N GLY A 5 11.38 -20.97 4.02
CA GLY A 5 11.44 -22.37 3.59
C GLY A 5 11.40 -23.37 4.75
N ASN A 6 11.79 -22.96 5.96
CA ASN A 6 11.80 -23.86 7.13
C ASN A 6 10.36 -24.20 7.60
N GLY A 7 9.36 -23.41 7.24
CA GLY A 7 7.95 -23.64 7.54
C GLY A 7 7.24 -24.58 6.58
N ILE A 8 7.85 -24.93 5.45
CA ILE A 8 7.24 -25.83 4.47
C ILE A 8 7.18 -27.25 5.05
N ARG A 9 5.98 -27.80 5.09
CA ARG A 9 5.68 -29.17 5.53
C ARG A 9 5.24 -29.98 4.31
N LEU A 10 5.96 -31.06 4.06
CA LEU A 10 5.54 -32.07 3.10
C LEU A 10 4.93 -33.23 3.89
N SER A 11 3.68 -33.57 3.60
CA SER A 11 3.07 -34.80 4.07
C SER A 11 2.91 -35.78 2.91
N ALA A 12 3.35 -36.99 3.12
CA ALA A 12 3.13 -38.09 2.19
C ALA A 12 2.38 -39.19 2.92
N SER A 13 1.32 -39.70 2.31
CA SER A 13 0.62 -40.91 2.78
C SER A 13 0.65 -41.94 1.66
N SER A 14 0.89 -43.21 2.01
CA SER A 14 0.80 -44.31 1.08
C SER A 14 -0.08 -45.41 1.66
N ALA A 15 -1.05 -45.88 0.90
CA ALA A 15 -1.86 -47.04 1.23
C ALA A 15 -1.27 -48.36 0.70
N ALA A 16 -0.16 -48.31 -0.04
CA ALA A 16 0.48 -49.50 -0.61
C ALA A 16 1.43 -50.15 0.39
N ALA A 17 1.31 -51.45 0.53
CA ALA A 17 2.24 -52.23 1.34
C ALA A 17 3.67 -52.19 0.78
N GLY A 18 4.65 -51.96 1.64
CA GLY A 18 6.08 -51.90 1.25
C GLY A 18 6.57 -50.50 0.81
N VAL A 19 5.72 -49.48 0.85
CA VAL A 19 6.15 -48.08 0.61
C VAL A 19 6.37 -47.39 1.94
N THR A 20 7.59 -46.92 2.20
CA THR A 20 7.90 -46.10 3.37
C THR A 20 8.13 -44.66 2.93
N ALA A 21 7.31 -43.73 3.47
CA ALA A 21 7.52 -42.31 3.25
C ALA A 21 8.34 -41.73 4.43
N THR A 22 9.52 -41.19 4.14
CA THR A 22 10.34 -40.51 5.13
C THR A 22 10.24 -39.01 4.92
N ALA A 23 9.71 -38.30 5.91
CA ALA A 23 9.73 -36.83 5.91
C ALA A 23 10.95 -36.34 6.69
N THR A 24 11.82 -35.61 6.02
CA THR A 24 12.97 -34.95 6.66
C THR A 24 12.70 -33.45 6.72
N ALA A 25 12.87 -32.87 7.90
CA ALA A 25 12.75 -31.42 8.06
C ALA A 25 13.84 -30.73 7.21
N MET A 26 13.46 -29.64 6.54
CA MET A 26 14.44 -28.78 5.88
C MET A 26 15.32 -28.12 6.94
N THR A 27 16.63 -28.22 6.76
CA THR A 27 17.64 -27.66 7.67
C THR A 27 18.59 -26.73 6.90
N GLY A 28 19.28 -25.83 7.62
CA GLY A 28 20.31 -24.96 7.05
C GLY A 28 19.79 -23.65 6.46
N GLY A 29 18.52 -23.31 6.65
CA GLY A 29 18.04 -21.94 6.41
C GLY A 29 18.38 -21.07 7.63
N ALA A 30 19.29 -20.11 7.49
CA ALA A 30 19.74 -19.26 8.60
C ALA A 30 19.26 -17.82 8.49
N ALA A 31 19.05 -17.29 7.28
CA ALA A 31 18.59 -15.94 7.03
C ALA A 31 17.90 -15.85 5.66
N ASP A 32 17.05 -14.84 5.49
CA ASP A 32 16.50 -14.49 4.20
C ASP A 32 17.57 -13.82 3.32
N PRO A 33 17.50 -13.94 2.00
CA PRO A 33 18.42 -13.26 1.10
C PRO A 33 18.30 -11.73 1.21
N ASP A 34 19.41 -11.02 1.01
CA ASP A 34 19.40 -9.57 0.84
C ASP A 34 18.60 -9.19 -0.41
N LEU A 35 17.59 -8.35 -0.26
CA LEU A 35 16.76 -7.86 -1.36
C LEU A 35 17.37 -6.68 -2.11
N THR A 36 18.37 -6.01 -1.55
CA THR A 36 18.94 -4.78 -2.09
C THR A 36 19.40 -4.91 -3.55
N PRO A 37 20.13 -5.98 -3.95
CA PRO A 37 20.55 -6.15 -5.34
C PRO A 37 19.38 -6.36 -6.31
N ALA A 38 18.35 -7.10 -5.88
CA ALA A 38 17.16 -7.35 -6.70
C ALA A 38 16.34 -6.07 -6.89
N LEU A 39 16.16 -5.29 -5.82
CA LEU A 39 15.46 -3.99 -5.87
C LEU A 39 16.22 -2.99 -6.74
N ALA A 40 17.54 -2.94 -6.65
CA ALA A 40 18.37 -2.09 -7.52
C ALA A 40 18.21 -2.44 -9.00
N ALA A 41 18.13 -3.73 -9.34
CA ALA A 41 17.95 -4.19 -10.73
C ALA A 41 16.62 -3.74 -11.34
N VAL A 42 15.56 -3.60 -10.54
CA VAL A 42 14.20 -3.19 -10.99
C VAL A 42 13.90 -1.71 -10.78
N ALA A 43 14.82 -0.94 -10.21
CA ALA A 43 14.60 0.46 -9.84
C ALA A 43 14.14 1.33 -11.02
N ASN A 44 14.63 1.07 -12.23
CA ASN A 44 14.29 1.82 -13.44
C ASN A 44 13.05 1.28 -14.19
N ALA A 45 12.49 0.16 -13.76
CA ALA A 45 11.38 -0.50 -14.47
C ALA A 45 10.03 0.21 -14.27
N GLY A 46 9.89 1.04 -13.23
CA GLY A 46 8.67 1.83 -12.99
C GLY A 46 7.48 1.01 -12.48
N HIS A 47 7.74 -0.01 -11.66
CA HIS A 47 6.69 -0.81 -11.04
C HIS A 47 5.93 0.01 -9.99
N HIS A 48 4.60 -0.03 -10.02
CA HIS A 48 3.73 0.68 -9.08
C HIS A 48 3.44 -0.11 -7.80
N ILE A 49 3.46 -1.45 -7.89
CA ILE A 49 3.25 -2.33 -6.74
C ILE A 49 4.36 -3.37 -6.71
N ILE A 50 5.02 -3.48 -5.56
CA ILE A 50 6.12 -4.41 -5.34
C ILE A 50 5.78 -5.31 -4.16
N THR A 51 5.79 -6.63 -4.38
CA THR A 51 5.58 -7.61 -3.32
C THR A 51 6.90 -8.06 -2.71
N SER A 52 6.99 -8.03 -1.37
CA SER A 52 8.11 -8.68 -0.69
C SER A 52 7.82 -10.17 -0.49
N PRO A 53 8.74 -11.06 -0.89
CA PRO A 53 8.59 -12.48 -0.58
C PRO A 53 8.86 -12.80 0.90
N PHE A 54 9.48 -11.88 1.64
CA PHE A 54 9.87 -12.04 3.03
C PHE A 54 9.20 -10.99 3.90
N ALA A 55 8.67 -11.41 5.05
CA ALA A 55 8.03 -10.57 6.06
C ALA A 55 8.95 -10.36 7.28
N ARG A 56 10.20 -9.97 7.03
CA ARG A 56 11.19 -9.66 8.05
C ARG A 56 11.58 -8.20 8.01
N GLN A 57 11.99 -7.67 9.16
CA GLN A 57 12.32 -6.27 9.32
C GLN A 57 13.39 -5.82 8.30
N GLU A 58 14.50 -6.54 8.16
CA GLU A 58 15.59 -6.18 7.26
C GLU A 58 15.13 -6.10 5.80
N SER A 59 14.36 -7.09 5.35
CA SER A 59 13.83 -7.14 3.98
C SER A 59 12.84 -6.02 3.71
N LEU A 60 11.98 -5.71 4.69
CA LEU A 60 10.98 -4.65 4.55
C LEU A 60 11.59 -3.24 4.69
N LEU A 61 12.66 -3.07 5.46
CA LEU A 61 13.41 -1.82 5.50
C LEU A 61 14.13 -1.57 4.16
N ALA A 62 14.76 -2.59 3.56
CA ALA A 62 15.34 -2.47 2.22
C ALA A 62 14.28 -2.10 1.17
N LEU A 63 13.08 -2.72 1.25
CA LEU A 63 11.95 -2.35 0.39
C LEU A 63 11.49 -0.90 0.64
N ARG A 64 11.41 -0.46 1.89
CA ARG A 64 11.07 0.92 2.25
C ARG A 64 12.03 1.92 1.63
N GLU A 65 13.34 1.72 1.80
CA GLU A 65 14.37 2.59 1.22
C GLU A 65 14.24 2.66 -0.32
N HIS A 66 14.02 1.53 -0.95
CA HIS A 66 13.78 1.48 -2.40
C HIS A 66 12.53 2.29 -2.80
N LEU A 67 11.41 2.13 -2.10
CA LEU A 67 10.15 2.83 -2.40
C LEU A 67 10.29 4.35 -2.17
N GLU A 68 10.99 4.76 -1.13
CA GLU A 68 11.29 6.17 -0.85
C GLU A 68 12.17 6.76 -1.96
N PHE A 69 13.18 6.02 -2.42
CA PHE A 69 14.05 6.43 -3.53
C PHE A 69 13.26 6.60 -4.84
N VAL A 70 12.55 5.57 -5.30
CA VAL A 70 11.84 5.63 -6.60
C VAL A 70 10.66 6.60 -6.59
N SER A 71 10.04 6.81 -5.43
CA SER A 71 8.93 7.77 -5.27
C SER A 71 9.38 9.18 -4.96
N GLY A 72 10.68 9.37 -4.74
CA GLY A 72 11.28 10.66 -4.42
C GLY A 72 11.15 11.70 -5.53
N PRO A 73 11.54 12.95 -5.26
CA PRO A 73 11.35 14.07 -6.20
C PRO A 73 12.18 13.95 -7.48
N LEU A 74 13.27 13.18 -7.46
CA LEU A 74 14.13 12.96 -8.64
C LEU A 74 13.56 11.88 -9.55
N GLU A 75 13.30 10.70 -8.99
CA GLU A 75 12.81 9.54 -9.75
C GLU A 75 11.32 9.63 -10.09
N GLN A 76 10.53 10.18 -9.19
CA GLN A 76 9.12 10.55 -9.38
C GLN A 76 8.21 9.38 -9.82
N ARG A 77 8.56 8.16 -9.53
CA ARG A 77 7.79 6.95 -9.84
C ARG A 77 7.11 6.45 -8.57
N GLY A 78 5.87 6.92 -8.33
CA GLY A 78 5.09 6.50 -7.18
C GLY A 78 4.91 4.98 -7.15
N ALA A 79 5.34 4.36 -6.05
CA ALA A 79 5.23 2.93 -5.85
C ALA A 79 4.88 2.60 -4.40
N ILE A 80 4.19 1.49 -4.21
CA ILE A 80 3.83 0.92 -2.90
C ILE A 80 4.37 -0.50 -2.80
N GLY A 81 4.73 -0.90 -1.57
CA GLY A 81 5.18 -2.24 -1.24
C GLY A 81 4.11 -2.99 -0.45
N VAL A 82 4.02 -4.30 -0.65
CA VAL A 82 3.13 -5.14 0.13
C VAL A 82 3.85 -6.37 0.66
N PHE A 83 3.45 -6.82 1.85
CA PHE A 83 3.90 -8.08 2.43
C PHE A 83 2.73 -8.83 3.06
N GLY A 84 2.87 -10.13 3.27
CA GLY A 84 1.89 -10.97 3.94
C GLY A 84 2.39 -11.39 5.34
N HIS A 85 1.48 -11.46 6.32
CA HIS A 85 1.78 -11.88 7.68
C HIS A 85 0.74 -12.91 8.16
N PRO A 86 1.09 -14.21 8.18
CA PRO A 86 0.19 -15.26 8.70
C PRO A 86 0.30 -15.46 10.22
N GLY A 87 1.19 -14.72 10.88
CA GLY A 87 1.48 -14.87 12.30
C GLY A 87 0.47 -14.17 13.21
N THR A 88 0.82 -14.03 14.49
CA THR A 88 -0.03 -13.39 15.50
C THR A 88 -0.15 -11.88 15.28
N LEU A 89 -1.22 -11.28 15.81
CA LEU A 89 -1.43 -9.84 15.80
C LEU A 89 -0.23 -9.10 16.42
N ALA A 90 0.27 -9.58 17.57
CA ALA A 90 1.38 -8.94 18.28
C ALA A 90 2.67 -8.88 17.44
N THR A 91 3.02 -9.98 16.77
CA THR A 91 4.22 -10.01 15.90
C THR A 91 4.04 -9.13 14.67
N GLY A 92 2.84 -9.08 14.10
CA GLY A 92 2.53 -8.26 12.94
C GLY A 92 2.55 -6.75 13.24
N THR A 93 1.90 -6.32 14.33
CA THR A 93 1.88 -4.90 14.74
C THR A 93 3.26 -4.41 15.18
N GLN A 94 4.05 -5.27 15.83
CA GLN A 94 5.44 -4.96 16.14
C GLN A 94 6.24 -4.72 14.86
N LEU A 95 6.11 -5.61 13.87
CA LEU A 95 6.79 -5.47 12.59
C LEU A 95 6.35 -4.19 11.86
N ALA A 96 5.04 -3.93 11.77
CA ALA A 96 4.50 -2.71 11.16
C ALA A 96 5.05 -1.44 11.82
N GLY A 97 5.09 -1.40 13.15
CA GLY A 97 5.67 -0.28 13.90
C GLY A 97 7.16 -0.07 13.66
N GLN A 98 7.93 -1.14 13.43
CA GLN A 98 9.35 -1.04 13.07
C GLN A 98 9.57 -0.51 11.66
N ILE A 99 8.65 -0.80 10.74
CA ILE A 99 8.71 -0.32 9.34
C ILE A 99 8.24 1.14 9.25
N ASN A 100 7.11 1.46 9.83
CA ASN A 100 6.52 2.81 9.89
C ASN A 100 6.61 3.57 8.55
N SER A 101 5.96 3.08 7.52
CA SER A 101 6.02 3.63 6.16
C SER A 101 4.64 3.82 5.54
N GLY A 102 4.35 5.02 5.03
CA GLY A 102 3.14 5.29 4.26
C GLY A 102 3.10 4.63 2.86
N ARG A 103 4.17 3.91 2.50
CA ARG A 103 4.28 3.21 1.20
C ARG A 103 4.30 1.70 1.32
N ILE A 104 4.19 1.15 2.53
CA ILE A 104 4.17 -0.29 2.75
C ILE A 104 2.88 -0.67 3.47
N SER A 105 2.20 -1.69 2.95
CA SER A 105 0.99 -2.26 3.51
C SER A 105 1.19 -3.74 3.79
N GLY A 106 0.81 -4.19 4.98
CA GLY A 106 0.93 -5.57 5.42
C GLY A 106 -0.43 -6.26 5.51
N ALA A 107 -0.67 -7.31 4.72
CA ALA A 107 -1.88 -8.12 4.81
C ALA A 107 -1.73 -9.15 5.93
N TRP A 108 -2.55 -9.01 6.98
CA TRP A 108 -2.57 -9.92 8.12
C TRP A 108 -3.69 -10.95 7.97
N TYR A 109 -3.29 -12.22 7.89
CA TYR A 109 -4.23 -13.35 7.78
C TYR A 109 -3.82 -14.47 8.72
N PRO A 110 -4.30 -14.45 9.99
CA PRO A 110 -3.90 -15.41 11.01
C PRO A 110 -4.35 -16.83 10.69
N GLY A 111 -3.54 -17.82 11.09
CA GLY A 111 -3.82 -19.24 10.89
C GLY A 111 -3.72 -19.74 9.46
N SER A 112 -3.42 -18.87 8.48
CA SER A 112 -3.24 -19.29 7.08
C SER A 112 -2.04 -20.22 6.92
N ARG A 113 -2.19 -21.22 6.06
CA ARG A 113 -1.12 -22.10 5.63
C ARG A 113 -0.35 -21.56 4.43
N ALA A 114 -0.88 -20.49 3.82
CA ALA A 114 -0.21 -19.80 2.74
C ALA A 114 1.09 -19.14 3.22
N LEU A 115 2.08 -19.13 2.36
CA LEU A 115 3.33 -18.44 2.63
C LEU A 115 3.11 -16.92 2.64
N PRO A 116 3.96 -16.15 3.34
CA PRO A 116 3.89 -14.68 3.31
C PRO A 116 3.86 -14.10 1.90
N CYS A 117 4.64 -14.66 0.98
CA CYS A 117 4.65 -14.24 -0.42
C CYS A 117 3.35 -14.53 -1.18
N GLU A 118 2.63 -15.61 -0.84
CA GLU A 118 1.34 -15.94 -1.46
C GLU A 118 0.25 -14.97 -0.99
N ILE A 119 0.22 -14.66 0.32
CA ILE A 119 -0.68 -13.65 0.88
C ILE A 119 -0.39 -12.29 0.26
N ALA A 120 0.88 -11.89 0.19
CA ALA A 120 1.31 -10.64 -0.43
C ALA A 120 0.91 -10.55 -1.90
N ALA A 121 1.13 -11.62 -2.68
CA ALA A 121 0.80 -11.65 -4.10
C ALA A 121 -0.72 -11.56 -4.35
N GLY A 122 -1.53 -12.29 -3.58
CA GLY A 122 -2.97 -12.21 -3.65
C GLY A 122 -3.49 -10.80 -3.31
N TYR A 123 -2.98 -10.20 -2.25
CA TYR A 123 -3.31 -8.83 -1.87
C TYR A 123 -2.89 -7.81 -2.93
N ALA A 124 -1.66 -7.91 -3.44
CA ALA A 124 -1.16 -7.04 -4.51
C ALA A 124 -1.99 -7.14 -5.80
N ALA A 125 -2.47 -8.34 -6.15
CA ALA A 125 -3.32 -8.52 -7.32
C ALA A 125 -4.66 -7.76 -7.19
N VAL A 126 -5.27 -7.75 -5.99
CA VAL A 126 -6.48 -6.97 -5.72
C VAL A 126 -6.19 -5.47 -5.80
N LEU A 127 -5.07 -5.01 -5.18
CA LEU A 127 -4.65 -3.61 -5.27
C LEU A 127 -4.43 -3.17 -6.72
N ALA A 128 -3.83 -4.03 -7.55
CA ALA A 128 -3.56 -3.74 -8.96
C ALA A 128 -4.82 -3.75 -9.84
N SER A 129 -5.87 -4.46 -9.43
CA SER A 129 -7.12 -4.54 -10.18
C SER A 129 -8.04 -3.33 -9.96
N GLU A 130 -7.82 -2.55 -8.89
CA GLU A 130 -8.62 -1.34 -8.63
C GLU A 130 -7.96 -0.14 -9.30
N GLU A 131 -8.64 0.37 -10.34
CA GLU A 131 -8.17 1.48 -11.16
C GLU A 131 -8.32 2.83 -10.46
N ASP A 132 -9.38 2.99 -9.66
CA ASP A 132 -9.64 4.21 -8.91
C ASP A 132 -8.78 4.25 -7.63
N PRO A 133 -7.84 5.20 -7.52
CA PRO A 133 -6.93 5.25 -6.38
C PRO A 133 -7.63 5.64 -5.06
N ALA A 134 -8.74 6.36 -5.12
CA ALA A 134 -9.50 6.83 -3.96
C ALA A 134 -10.50 5.79 -3.45
N ARG A 135 -10.83 4.78 -4.26
CA ARG A 135 -11.85 3.80 -3.93
C ARG A 135 -11.38 2.85 -2.83
N PRO A 136 -12.16 2.70 -1.73
CA PRO A 136 -11.86 1.72 -0.70
C PRO A 136 -11.83 0.30 -1.21
N LEU A 137 -10.92 -0.52 -0.65
CA LEU A 137 -10.74 -1.92 -1.02
C LEU A 137 -11.51 -2.88 -0.11
N ASN A 138 -12.41 -2.34 0.72
CA ASN A 138 -13.20 -3.11 1.68
C ASN A 138 -14.03 -4.17 0.96
N THR A 139 -14.10 -5.36 1.54
CA THR A 139 -14.88 -6.51 1.05
C THR A 139 -14.43 -7.10 -0.29
N LEU A 140 -13.36 -6.60 -0.90
CA LEU A 140 -12.81 -7.21 -2.10
C LEU A 140 -12.21 -8.57 -1.79
N GLU A 141 -12.58 -9.56 -2.59
CA GLU A 141 -12.12 -10.95 -2.43
C GLU A 141 -10.68 -11.12 -2.88
N ILE A 142 -9.87 -11.77 -2.07
CA ILE A 142 -8.54 -12.27 -2.42
C ILE A 142 -8.66 -13.74 -2.77
N LYS A 143 -8.52 -14.05 -4.05
CA LYS A 143 -8.58 -15.42 -4.54
C LYS A 143 -7.27 -16.16 -4.33
N GLY A 144 -7.36 -17.48 -4.15
CA GLY A 144 -6.19 -18.36 -4.06
C GLY A 144 -5.64 -18.55 -2.65
N LEU A 145 -6.19 -17.88 -1.64
CA LEU A 145 -5.86 -18.13 -0.25
C LEU A 145 -6.75 -19.23 0.34
N ASP A 146 -6.20 -19.97 1.30
CA ASP A 146 -6.91 -20.99 2.06
C ASP A 146 -7.95 -20.36 3.00
N ILE A 147 -9.00 -21.12 3.28
CA ILE A 147 -9.97 -20.77 4.32
C ILE A 147 -9.44 -21.31 5.64
N THR A 148 -9.08 -20.42 6.56
CA THR A 148 -8.55 -20.78 7.88
C THR A 148 -9.61 -21.42 8.77
N ASP A 149 -9.16 -22.06 9.87
CA ASP A 149 -10.08 -22.60 10.85
C ASP A 149 -10.86 -21.46 11.53
N PRO A 150 -12.16 -21.63 11.85
CA PRO A 150 -12.94 -20.62 12.57
C PRO A 150 -12.34 -20.18 13.91
N THR A 151 -11.50 -21.00 14.54
CA THR A 151 -10.77 -20.65 15.75
C THR A 151 -9.69 -19.60 15.55
N ASP A 152 -9.21 -19.44 14.31
CA ASP A 152 -8.19 -18.48 13.94
C ASP A 152 -8.80 -17.18 13.37
N TRP A 153 -10.12 -17.10 13.23
CA TRP A 153 -10.75 -15.90 12.68
C TRP A 153 -10.66 -14.74 13.66
N SER A 154 -10.18 -13.61 13.15
CA SER A 154 -10.08 -12.39 13.94
C SER A 154 -11.45 -11.79 14.27
N GLY A 155 -11.66 -11.47 15.55
CA GLY A 155 -12.83 -10.71 15.98
C GLY A 155 -12.70 -9.21 15.68
N ARG A 156 -13.81 -8.45 15.77
CA ARG A 156 -13.80 -6.99 15.50
C ARG A 156 -12.77 -6.25 16.33
N THR A 157 -12.63 -6.57 17.61
CA THR A 157 -11.63 -5.93 18.49
C THR A 157 -10.19 -6.16 17.99
N GLU A 158 -9.90 -7.38 17.52
CA GLU A 158 -8.59 -7.69 16.96
C GLU A 158 -8.36 -7.00 15.60
N GLN A 159 -9.40 -6.94 14.75
CA GLN A 159 -9.34 -6.20 13.49
C GLN A 159 -9.06 -4.72 13.73
N GLU A 160 -9.75 -4.07 14.68
CA GLU A 160 -9.48 -2.68 15.05
C GLU A 160 -8.06 -2.50 15.60
N ALA A 161 -7.59 -3.41 16.45
CA ALA A 161 -6.22 -3.38 16.95
C ALA A 161 -5.19 -3.56 15.83
N ALA A 162 -5.48 -4.39 14.81
CA ALA A 162 -4.64 -4.54 13.63
C ALA A 162 -4.58 -3.25 12.80
N LEU A 163 -5.73 -2.63 12.54
CA LEU A 163 -5.82 -1.38 11.80
C LEU A 163 -5.05 -0.25 12.48
N HIS A 164 -5.25 -0.07 13.79
CA HIS A 164 -4.49 0.90 14.59
C HIS A 164 -3.01 0.55 14.72
N GLY A 165 -2.66 -0.72 14.54
CA GLY A 165 -1.29 -1.21 14.52
C GLY A 165 -0.64 -1.24 13.13
N GLY A 166 -1.26 -0.63 12.10
CA GLY A 166 -0.69 -0.51 10.76
C GLY A 166 -0.72 -1.81 9.93
N LEU A 167 -1.68 -2.69 10.22
CA LEU A 167 -1.90 -3.93 9.47
C LEU A 167 -3.27 -3.92 8.79
N THR A 168 -3.31 -4.43 7.57
CA THR A 168 -4.53 -4.68 6.81
C THR A 168 -5.10 -6.05 7.19
N PRO A 169 -6.17 -6.16 8.00
CA PRO A 169 -6.73 -7.45 8.34
C PRO A 169 -7.48 -8.04 7.15
N LEU A 170 -7.30 -9.35 6.98
CA LEU A 170 -8.11 -10.18 6.09
C LEU A 170 -9.08 -11.00 6.93
N GLU A 171 -10.29 -11.16 6.44
CA GLU A 171 -11.32 -11.97 7.11
C GLU A 171 -11.97 -12.98 6.16
N VAL A 172 -12.54 -14.03 6.71
CA VAL A 172 -13.42 -14.94 5.96
C VAL A 172 -14.84 -14.39 6.04
N GLY A 173 -15.25 -13.71 4.97
CA GLY A 173 -16.57 -13.09 4.86
C GLY A 173 -17.66 -14.01 4.36
N PRO A 174 -18.84 -13.44 4.00
CA PRO A 174 -19.96 -14.19 3.46
C PRO A 174 -19.59 -15.04 2.25
N GLY A 175 -20.14 -16.25 2.18
CA GLY A 175 -19.80 -17.20 1.11
C GLY A 175 -18.45 -17.87 1.26
N ARG A 176 -17.83 -17.77 2.45
CA ARG A 176 -16.50 -18.34 2.74
C ARG A 176 -15.42 -17.80 1.77
N ARG A 177 -15.39 -16.50 1.60
CA ARG A 177 -14.41 -15.81 0.77
C ARG A 177 -13.45 -15.03 1.66
N VAL A 178 -12.15 -15.11 1.35
CA VAL A 178 -11.16 -14.27 2.01
C VAL A 178 -11.28 -12.87 1.43
N GLN A 179 -11.50 -11.87 2.28
CA GLN A 179 -11.71 -10.48 1.86
C GLN A 179 -10.93 -9.50 2.73
N ILE A 180 -10.70 -8.31 2.17
CA ILE A 180 -10.03 -7.21 2.86
C ILE A 180 -11.03 -6.50 3.76
N VAL A 181 -10.68 -6.28 5.04
CA VAL A 181 -11.49 -5.46 5.95
C VAL A 181 -11.30 -3.98 5.65
N ARG A 182 -10.07 -3.49 5.70
CA ARG A 182 -9.68 -2.12 5.30
C ARG A 182 -8.19 -2.12 4.99
N ALA A 183 -7.81 -1.55 3.87
CA ALA A 183 -6.41 -1.45 3.46
C ALA A 183 -5.72 -0.27 4.14
N VAL A 184 -4.72 -0.55 4.96
CA VAL A 184 -3.93 0.46 5.67
C VAL A 184 -2.45 0.28 5.39
N THR A 185 -1.68 1.34 5.62
CA THR A 185 -0.22 1.32 5.56
C THR A 185 0.37 1.00 6.93
N THR A 186 1.67 0.78 6.98
CA THR A 186 2.39 0.64 8.26
C THR A 186 2.75 1.99 8.91
N TYR A 187 2.26 3.11 8.38
CA TYR A 187 2.54 4.44 8.92
C TYR A 187 1.71 4.72 10.16
N LEU A 188 2.37 4.89 11.28
CA LEU A 188 1.76 5.14 12.58
C LEU A 188 2.27 6.43 13.22
N LYS A 189 3.50 6.82 12.90
CA LYS A 189 4.18 7.95 13.54
C LYS A 189 4.86 8.84 12.51
N ASP A 190 4.82 10.13 12.82
CA ASP A 190 5.57 11.13 12.06
C ASP A 190 7.11 11.01 12.30
N PRO A 191 7.94 11.78 11.58
CA PRO A 191 9.39 11.77 11.78
C PRO A 191 9.84 12.19 13.19
N GLN A 192 8.97 12.83 13.97
CA GLN A 192 9.23 13.25 15.35
C GLN A 192 8.82 12.17 16.36
N GLY A 193 8.21 11.08 15.90
CA GLY A 193 7.75 9.97 16.74
C GLY A 193 6.39 10.17 17.38
N ILE A 194 5.63 11.20 16.95
CA ILE A 194 4.27 11.48 17.38
C ILE A 194 3.30 10.65 16.56
N ASP A 195 2.23 10.13 17.18
CA ASP A 195 1.20 9.37 16.50
C ASP A 195 0.50 10.24 15.43
N ASP A 196 0.54 9.77 14.19
CA ASP A 196 0.00 10.49 13.02
C ASP A 196 -0.77 9.54 12.10
N PRO A 197 -2.08 9.73 11.94
CA PRO A 197 -2.90 8.92 11.04
C PRO A 197 -2.93 9.41 9.59
N ALA A 198 -2.23 10.50 9.24
CA ALA A 198 -2.36 11.18 7.93
C ALA A 198 -2.11 10.27 6.71
N LEU A 199 -1.21 9.31 6.83
CA LEU A 199 -0.90 8.36 5.77
C LEU A 199 -1.31 6.92 6.12
N LEU A 200 -2.17 6.73 7.11
CA LEU A 200 -2.59 5.40 7.54
C LEU A 200 -3.41 4.69 6.44
N ASP A 201 -4.34 5.38 5.79
CA ASP A 201 -5.10 4.77 4.69
C ASP A 201 -4.23 4.61 3.43
N LEU A 202 -4.24 3.40 2.87
CA LEU A 202 -3.49 3.10 1.65
C LEU A 202 -4.02 3.90 0.45
N THR A 203 -5.30 4.22 0.42
CA THR A 203 -5.91 5.06 -0.63
C THR A 203 -5.32 6.45 -0.66
N THR A 204 -4.97 7.03 0.50
CA THR A 204 -4.36 8.36 0.57
C THR A 204 -3.07 8.46 -0.25
N ILE A 205 -2.12 7.53 -0.05
CA ILE A 205 -0.85 7.58 -0.79
C ILE A 205 -1.03 7.25 -2.28
N ARG A 206 -1.97 6.34 -2.61
CA ARG A 206 -2.33 6.03 -4.00
C ARG A 206 -2.89 7.26 -4.71
N THR A 207 -3.81 7.96 -4.07
CA THR A 207 -4.41 9.19 -4.59
C THR A 207 -3.38 10.29 -4.77
N LEU A 208 -2.51 10.52 -3.79
CA LEU A 208 -1.44 11.52 -3.90
C LEU A 208 -0.47 11.21 -5.04
N ASP A 209 -0.09 9.96 -5.24
CA ASP A 209 0.76 9.56 -6.36
C ASP A 209 0.05 9.74 -7.72
N TYR A 210 -1.26 9.45 -7.78
CA TYR A 210 -2.08 9.66 -8.97
C TYR A 210 -2.20 11.15 -9.33
N VAL A 211 -2.54 12.00 -8.36
CA VAL A 211 -2.62 13.46 -8.54
C VAL A 211 -1.28 14.01 -9.02
N ARG A 212 -0.18 13.60 -8.37
CA ARG A 212 1.18 14.02 -8.75
C ARG A 212 1.54 13.61 -10.18
N LYS A 213 1.15 12.40 -10.57
CA LYS A 213 1.36 11.92 -11.95
C LYS A 213 0.50 12.71 -12.94
N ALA A 214 -0.80 12.87 -12.69
CA ALA A 214 -1.73 13.58 -13.54
C ALA A 214 -1.29 15.04 -13.80
N CYS A 215 -0.90 15.75 -12.75
CA CYS A 215 -0.38 17.11 -12.84
C CYS A 215 0.90 17.18 -13.71
N ARG A 216 1.83 16.27 -13.50
CA ARG A 216 3.09 16.21 -14.20
C ARG A 216 2.93 15.88 -15.68
N ASP A 217 2.12 14.86 -15.98
CA ASP A 217 1.81 14.45 -17.35
C ASP A 217 1.15 15.60 -18.13
N ARG A 218 0.22 16.33 -17.48
CA ARG A 218 -0.43 17.51 -18.06
C ARG A 218 0.58 18.61 -18.39
N ILE A 219 1.48 18.93 -17.47
CA ILE A 219 2.49 19.98 -17.69
C ILE A 219 3.46 19.56 -18.78
N SER A 220 3.94 18.33 -18.78
CA SER A 220 4.84 17.80 -19.80
C SER A 220 4.19 17.81 -21.19
N LEU A 221 2.90 17.53 -21.29
CA LEU A 221 2.14 17.54 -22.54
C LEU A 221 1.90 18.96 -23.05
N ARG A 222 1.56 19.90 -22.17
CA ARG A 222 1.14 21.25 -22.57
C ARG A 222 2.31 22.21 -22.75
N PHE A 223 3.42 22.01 -22.05
CA PHE A 223 4.58 22.91 -22.03
C PHE A 223 5.91 22.22 -22.37
N PRO A 224 5.98 21.35 -23.39
CA PRO A 224 7.20 20.57 -23.65
C PRO A 224 8.40 21.44 -24.05
N ARG A 225 8.16 22.62 -24.59
CA ARG A 225 9.18 23.56 -25.10
C ARG A 225 8.84 25.01 -24.82
N GLU A 226 8.10 25.28 -23.73
CA GLU A 226 7.68 26.64 -23.39
C GLU A 226 8.85 27.45 -22.82
N LYS A 227 8.87 28.74 -23.14
CA LYS A 227 9.81 29.68 -22.54
C LYS A 227 9.33 30.10 -21.17
N LEU A 228 10.24 30.19 -20.22
CA LEU A 228 9.92 30.62 -18.85
C LEU A 228 9.91 32.17 -18.79
N SER A 229 8.78 32.78 -19.23
CA SER A 229 8.50 34.21 -19.11
C SER A 229 7.58 34.52 -17.94
N GLU A 230 7.35 35.79 -17.60
CA GLU A 230 6.39 36.21 -16.59
C GLU A 230 4.95 35.71 -16.83
N ARG A 231 4.64 35.33 -18.07
CA ARG A 231 3.33 34.80 -18.46
C ARG A 231 3.22 33.29 -18.26
N THR A 232 4.32 32.58 -18.01
CA THR A 232 4.35 31.13 -17.91
C THR A 232 3.77 30.62 -16.58
N PRO A 233 4.09 31.17 -15.39
CA PRO A 233 3.51 30.71 -14.12
C PRO A 233 1.97 30.75 -14.08
N PRO A 234 1.28 31.84 -14.51
CA PRO A 234 -0.19 31.84 -14.52
C PRO A 234 -0.80 30.82 -15.48
N LYS A 235 -0.17 30.55 -16.65
CA LYS A 235 -0.63 29.51 -17.58
C LYS A 235 -0.51 28.12 -16.95
N VAL A 236 0.64 27.80 -16.33
CA VAL A 236 0.87 26.53 -15.64
C VAL A 236 -0.10 26.37 -14.49
N ARG A 237 -0.35 27.43 -13.71
CA ARG A 237 -1.34 27.43 -12.64
C ARG A 237 -2.75 27.09 -13.13
N SER A 238 -3.15 27.65 -14.27
CA SER A 238 -4.47 27.38 -14.89
C SER A 238 -4.60 25.92 -15.31
N GLU A 239 -3.56 25.33 -15.92
CA GLU A 239 -3.58 23.91 -16.32
C GLU A 239 -3.59 22.97 -15.11
N LEU A 240 -2.87 23.29 -14.03
CA LEU A 240 -2.92 22.52 -12.79
C LEU A 240 -4.31 22.58 -12.12
N LEU A 241 -4.93 23.77 -12.13
CA LEU A 241 -6.29 23.92 -11.60
C LEU A 241 -7.31 23.12 -12.44
N ASP A 242 -7.18 23.11 -13.78
CA ASP A 242 -8.03 22.29 -14.66
C ASP A 242 -7.86 20.77 -14.35
N VAL A 243 -6.65 20.33 -14.04
CA VAL A 243 -6.43 18.93 -13.60
C VAL A 243 -7.16 18.65 -12.30
N LEU A 244 -7.01 19.51 -11.27
CA LEU A 244 -7.65 19.32 -9.98
C LEU A 244 -9.18 19.30 -10.08
N VAL A 245 -9.77 20.20 -10.86
CA VAL A 245 -11.25 20.25 -11.10
C VAL A 245 -11.72 18.94 -11.75
N LYS A 246 -10.97 18.40 -12.73
CA LYS A 246 -11.33 17.10 -13.33
C LYS A 246 -11.19 15.95 -12.36
N LEU A 247 -10.23 15.98 -11.45
CA LEU A 247 -10.08 14.97 -10.42
C LEU A 247 -11.18 15.08 -9.35
N GLU A 248 -11.70 16.28 -9.10
CA GLU A 248 -12.88 16.50 -8.25
C GLU A 248 -14.15 15.96 -8.91
N GLU A 249 -14.34 16.16 -10.22
CA GLU A 249 -15.45 15.56 -10.98
C GLU A 249 -15.44 14.02 -10.96
N LEU A 250 -14.25 13.41 -10.80
CA LEU A 250 -14.06 11.97 -10.65
C LEU A 250 -14.11 11.48 -9.19
N GLU A 251 -14.39 12.37 -8.24
CA GLU A 251 -14.42 12.08 -6.80
C GLU A 251 -13.09 11.51 -6.25
N ILE A 252 -11.95 11.91 -6.85
CA ILE A 252 -10.61 11.52 -6.41
C ILE A 252 -10.07 12.53 -5.38
N VAL A 253 -10.38 13.81 -5.57
CA VAL A 253 -10.08 14.91 -4.66
C VAL A 253 -11.33 15.71 -4.37
N GLU A 254 -11.32 16.49 -3.29
CA GLU A 254 -12.46 17.34 -2.90
C GLU A 254 -12.02 18.76 -2.54
N ALA A 255 -12.97 19.68 -2.40
CA ALA A 255 -12.78 21.06 -1.95
C ALA A 255 -11.77 21.87 -2.78
N VAL A 256 -11.67 21.60 -4.09
CA VAL A 256 -10.74 22.30 -5.00
C VAL A 256 -10.99 23.78 -5.04
N GLU A 257 -12.25 24.22 -5.15
CA GLU A 257 -12.60 25.65 -5.18
C GLU A 257 -12.21 26.37 -3.87
N ALA A 258 -12.43 25.73 -2.71
CA ALA A 258 -12.07 26.29 -1.41
C ALA A 258 -10.55 26.46 -1.25
N ASN A 259 -9.77 25.52 -1.82
CA ASN A 259 -8.31 25.47 -1.70
C ASN A 259 -7.55 26.13 -2.85
N LYS A 260 -8.24 26.62 -3.89
CA LYS A 260 -7.60 27.17 -5.11
C LYS A 260 -6.64 28.34 -4.89
N THR A 261 -6.83 29.12 -3.83
CA THR A 261 -5.95 30.23 -3.48
C THR A 261 -4.58 29.77 -2.99
N SER A 262 -4.52 28.55 -2.44
CA SER A 262 -3.29 27.91 -1.98
C SER A 262 -2.50 27.22 -3.09
N LEU A 263 -3.07 27.14 -4.32
CA LEU A 263 -2.35 26.72 -5.52
C LEU A 263 -1.42 27.85 -5.96
N ILE A 264 -0.13 27.69 -5.69
CA ILE A 264 0.91 28.68 -5.98
C ILE A 264 1.84 28.10 -7.04
N VAL A 265 2.13 28.89 -8.06
CA VAL A 265 3.12 28.56 -9.10
C VAL A 265 4.01 29.78 -9.28
N GLU A 266 5.30 29.60 -9.04
CA GLU A 266 6.28 30.68 -9.04
C GLU A 266 7.63 30.22 -9.60
N ARG A 267 8.42 31.17 -10.06
CA ARG A 267 9.79 30.89 -10.48
C ARG A 267 10.66 30.59 -9.27
N ASP A 268 11.54 29.63 -9.47
CA ASP A 268 12.56 29.35 -8.46
C ASP A 268 13.50 30.57 -8.31
N SER A 269 13.87 30.88 -7.07
CA SER A 269 14.75 32.02 -6.76
C SER A 269 16.23 31.76 -7.05
N GLN A 270 16.63 30.49 -7.15
CA GLN A 270 18.03 30.09 -7.36
C GLN A 270 18.28 29.54 -8.77
N ASP A 271 17.26 28.86 -9.37
CA ASP A 271 17.37 28.31 -10.70
C ASP A 271 16.41 29.05 -11.67
N VAL A 272 16.97 29.86 -12.56
CA VAL A 272 16.24 30.68 -13.52
C VAL A 272 15.42 29.87 -14.53
N ASN A 273 15.71 28.57 -14.67
CA ASN A 273 15.01 27.66 -15.58
C ASN A 273 13.97 26.79 -14.87
N ARG A 274 13.76 26.97 -13.56
CA ARG A 274 12.90 26.17 -12.73
C ARG A 274 11.62 26.90 -12.34
N LEU A 275 10.51 26.15 -12.36
CA LEU A 275 9.21 26.58 -11.88
C LEU A 275 8.82 25.68 -10.70
N ASN A 276 8.46 26.29 -9.58
CA ASN A 276 7.98 25.60 -8.39
C ASN A 276 6.45 25.69 -8.36
N ALA A 277 5.81 24.59 -7.97
CA ALA A 277 4.37 24.55 -7.78
C ALA A 277 4.06 23.95 -6.39
N ARG A 278 3.19 24.62 -5.64
CA ARG A 278 2.53 24.09 -4.44
C ARG A 278 1.10 23.76 -4.81
N ILE A 279 0.75 22.47 -4.75
CA ILE A 279 -0.54 21.95 -5.20
C ILE A 279 -1.29 21.47 -3.94
N PRO A 280 -2.31 22.23 -3.49
CA PRO A 280 -3.16 21.79 -2.38
C PRO A 280 -4.00 20.61 -2.86
N THR A 281 -4.00 19.53 -2.10
CA THR A 281 -4.74 18.31 -2.44
C THR A 281 -5.48 17.84 -1.21
N ASP A 282 -6.81 17.89 -1.28
CA ASP A 282 -7.70 17.30 -0.29
C ASP A 282 -8.21 15.99 -0.89
N VAL A 283 -7.95 14.87 -0.23
CA VAL A 283 -8.28 13.54 -0.77
C VAL A 283 -9.65 13.11 -0.29
N VAL A 284 -10.46 12.53 -1.18
CA VAL A 284 -11.75 11.96 -0.80
C VAL A 284 -11.54 10.76 0.13
N ASN A 285 -12.21 10.80 1.27
CA ASN A 285 -12.12 9.75 2.28
C ASN A 285 -13.06 8.59 1.96
N GLY A 286 -12.58 7.34 2.17
CA GLY A 286 -13.40 6.15 1.99
C GLY A 286 -14.47 6.00 3.07
N LEU A 287 -15.67 5.56 2.69
CA LEU A 287 -16.70 5.13 3.64
C LEU A 287 -16.34 3.74 4.19
N HIS A 288 -15.69 3.69 5.35
CA HIS A 288 -15.27 2.44 5.98
C HIS A 288 -16.26 1.90 7.00
N VAL A 289 -17.03 2.77 7.68
CA VAL A 289 -17.95 2.37 8.74
C VAL A 289 -19.30 3.06 8.53
N PHE A 290 -20.36 2.26 8.52
CA PHE A 290 -21.74 2.77 8.62
C PHE A 290 -22.28 2.43 10.01
N ALA A 291 -22.66 3.43 10.78
CA ALA A 291 -23.33 3.28 12.07
C ALA A 291 -24.79 3.68 11.95
N GLY A 292 -25.71 2.77 12.21
CA GLY A 292 -27.15 3.00 12.16
C GLY A 292 -27.83 2.69 13.50
N ARG A 293 -28.81 3.50 13.86
CA ARG A 293 -29.73 3.24 14.98
C ARG A 293 -31.13 2.95 14.44
N ILE A 294 -31.76 1.88 14.93
CA ILE A 294 -33.14 1.54 14.58
C ILE A 294 -34.00 1.80 15.82
N ASP A 295 -34.97 2.71 15.69
CA ASP A 295 -35.94 3.00 16.72
C ASP A 295 -37.26 2.28 16.37
N LEU A 296 -37.76 1.45 17.31
CA LEU A 296 -39.06 0.82 17.19
C LEU A 296 -40.14 1.87 17.52
N LEU A 297 -41.02 2.15 16.57
CA LEU A 297 -42.21 2.97 16.79
C LEU A 297 -43.38 2.04 17.10
N LEU A 298 -44.04 2.24 18.27
CA LEU A 298 -45.21 1.51 18.72
C LEU A 298 -46.47 2.34 18.44
#